data_e61d7826fc694b07b0df5e30a084cb08
#
_entry.id   e61d7826fc694b07b0df5e30a084cb08
#
_cell.length_a   1.000
_cell.length_b   1.000
_cell.length_c   1.000
_cell.angle_alpha   90.00
_cell.angle_beta   90.00
_cell.angle_gamma   90.00
#
_symmetry.space_group_name_H-M   'P 1'
#
loop_
_entity.id
_entity.type
_entity.pdbx_description
1 polymer ?
#
loop_
_entity_poly.entity_id
_entity_poly.type
_entity_poly.pdbx_seq_one_letter_code
_entity_poly.pdbx_strand_id
1 'polypeptide(L)'
;MHTNQVPANQAKVAFLQLGNLMIETYAEGGNGLVGAINHFALNCTDIQAAYAWICEQGYKVLSNGIEELPFWEKGVAFFIIEGSNKERIEFCERKQ
;
A
#
# COMPACT_ATOMS: atom_id res chain seq x y z
N MET A 1 1.72 -19.23 7.25
CA MET A 1 2.07 -17.82 7.02
C MET A 1 3.22 -17.72 6.04
N HIS A 2 3.11 -16.84 5.11
CA HIS A 2 4.12 -16.67 4.08
C HIS A 2 4.84 -15.33 4.30
N THR A 3 6.16 -15.34 4.15
CA THR A 3 6.97 -14.14 4.36
C THR A 3 7.88 -13.90 3.16
N ASN A 4 7.80 -12.71 2.59
CA ASN A 4 8.72 -12.23 1.58
C ASN A 4 9.48 -11.05 2.14
N GLN A 5 10.78 -11.02 1.93
CA GLN A 5 11.59 -9.90 2.35
C GLN A 5 12.28 -9.31 1.12
N VAL A 6 12.04 -8.03 0.86
CA VAL A 6 12.54 -7.33 -0.32
C VAL A 6 13.23 -6.05 0.12
N PRO A 7 14.49 -5.85 -0.24
CA PRO A 7 15.10 -4.54 -0.02
C PRO A 7 14.56 -3.55 -1.04
N ALA A 8 14.07 -2.41 -0.56
CA ALA A 8 13.60 -1.34 -1.42
C ALA A 8 14.21 -0.05 -0.91
N ASN A 9 15.01 0.63 -1.74
CA ASN A 9 15.72 1.85 -1.36
C ASN A 9 16.54 1.68 -0.10
N GLN A 10 17.16 0.51 0.05
CA GLN A 10 17.97 0.14 1.19
C GLN A 10 17.18 -0.11 2.47
N ALA A 11 15.89 0.11 2.48
CA ALA A 11 15.04 -0.23 3.62
C ALA A 11 14.66 -1.70 3.55
N LYS A 12 14.53 -2.34 4.71
CA LYS A 12 14.08 -3.72 4.78
C LYS A 12 12.57 -3.75 4.92
N VAL A 13 11.92 -4.44 4.00
CA VAL A 13 10.48 -4.57 3.97
C VAL A 13 10.14 -6.05 3.98
N ALA A 14 9.22 -6.45 4.84
CA ALA A 14 8.75 -7.82 4.89
C ALA A 14 7.23 -7.85 4.72
N PHE A 15 6.76 -8.81 3.95
CA PHE A 15 5.34 -9.05 3.76
C PHE A 15 4.96 -10.34 4.46
N LEU A 16 4.00 -10.26 5.36
CA LEU A 16 3.49 -11.42 6.11
C LEU A 16 2.08 -11.70 5.63
N GLN A 17 1.82 -12.90 5.17
CA GLN A 17 0.51 -13.24 4.61
C GLN A 17 -0.16 -14.32 5.44
N LEU A 18 -1.44 -14.10 5.74
CA LEU A 18 -2.29 -15.06 6.40
C LEU A 18 -3.64 -15.05 5.68
N GLY A 19 -3.89 -16.05 4.84
CA GLY A 19 -5.09 -16.07 4.00
C GLY A 19 -5.11 -14.86 3.08
N ASN A 20 -6.16 -14.07 3.17
CA ASN A 20 -6.30 -12.86 2.37
C ASN A 20 -5.70 -11.62 3.04
N LEU A 21 -5.19 -11.78 4.25
CA LEU A 21 -4.56 -10.68 4.97
C LEU A 21 -3.08 -10.67 4.68
N MET A 22 -2.57 -9.52 4.30
CA MET A 22 -1.14 -9.33 4.13
C MET A 22 -0.71 -8.11 4.94
N ILE A 23 0.33 -8.27 5.76
CA ILE A 23 0.88 -7.20 6.57
C ILE A 23 2.27 -6.87 6.05
N GLU A 24 2.47 -5.60 5.71
CA GLU A 24 3.77 -5.10 5.29
C GLU A 24 4.45 -4.44 6.47
N THR A 25 5.70 -4.79 6.75
CA THR A 25 6.46 -4.19 7.83
C THR A 25 7.71 -3.52 7.29
N TYR A 26 8.10 -2.41 7.92
CA TYR A 26 9.30 -1.67 7.57
C TYR A 26 10.29 -1.71 8.72
N ALA A 27 11.57 -1.79 8.38
CA ALA A 27 12.63 -1.70 9.38
C ALA A 27 12.91 -0.26 9.82
N GLU A 28 12.47 0.73 9.05
CA GLU A 28 12.73 2.13 9.31
C GLU A 28 11.44 2.91 9.46
N GLY A 29 11.54 4.09 10.07
CA GLY A 29 10.42 5.00 10.21
C GLY A 29 9.58 4.79 11.44
N GLY A 30 9.83 3.76 12.20
CA GLY A 30 9.12 3.54 13.46
C GLY A 30 9.57 4.53 14.51
N ASN A 31 8.62 5.11 15.24
CA ASN A 31 8.93 6.08 16.29
C ASN A 31 8.35 5.69 17.65
N GLY A 32 7.75 4.49 17.74
CA GLY A 32 7.21 3.99 18.99
C GLY A 32 5.94 4.67 19.48
N LEU A 33 5.36 5.56 18.69
CA LEU A 33 4.15 6.27 19.07
C LEU A 33 2.91 5.55 18.55
N VAL A 34 1.75 5.99 19.04
CA VAL A 34 0.47 5.54 18.51
C VAL A 34 0.44 5.88 17.02
N GLY A 35 0.01 4.93 16.19
CA GLY A 35 0.08 5.09 14.76
C GLY A 35 1.17 4.25 14.14
N ALA A 36 1.66 3.25 14.87
CA ALA A 36 2.60 2.28 14.32
C ALA A 36 2.03 1.60 13.08
N ILE A 37 0.72 1.50 12.96
CA ILE A 37 0.08 1.07 11.73
C ILE A 37 0.02 2.28 10.81
N ASN A 38 0.71 2.17 9.68
CA ASN A 38 0.82 3.28 8.75
C ASN A 38 -0.42 3.40 7.86
N HIS A 39 -0.88 2.30 7.29
CA HIS A 39 -2.03 2.34 6.38
C HIS A 39 -2.60 0.94 6.18
N PHE A 40 -3.79 0.88 5.61
CA PHE A 40 -4.40 -0.34 5.11
C PHE A 40 -4.22 -0.38 3.59
N ALA A 41 -3.99 -1.57 3.05
CA ALA A 41 -3.93 -1.77 1.61
C ALA A 41 -5.07 -2.66 1.16
N LEU A 42 -5.82 -2.17 0.18
CA LEU A 42 -6.93 -2.91 -0.42
C LEU A 42 -6.53 -3.33 -1.83
N ASN A 43 -6.66 -4.61 -2.12
CA ASN A 43 -6.39 -5.11 -3.46
C ASN A 43 -7.52 -4.73 -4.41
N CYS A 44 -7.15 -4.31 -5.62
CA CYS A 44 -8.13 -4.07 -6.66
C CYS A 44 -7.66 -4.74 -7.95
N THR A 45 -8.62 -4.99 -8.83
CA THR A 45 -8.34 -5.66 -10.10
C THR A 45 -8.08 -4.68 -11.23
N ASP A 46 -8.46 -3.42 -11.05
CA ASP A 46 -8.27 -2.38 -12.05
C ASP A 46 -7.98 -1.07 -11.32
N ILE A 47 -6.70 -0.81 -11.11
CA ILE A 47 -6.30 0.34 -10.30
C ILE A 47 -6.61 1.66 -11.01
N GLN A 48 -6.60 1.68 -12.33
CA GLN A 48 -6.95 2.90 -13.07
C GLN A 48 -8.40 3.28 -12.83
N ALA A 49 -9.30 2.30 -12.87
CA ALA A 49 -10.71 2.54 -12.61
C ALA A 49 -10.94 2.94 -11.15
N ALA A 50 -10.24 2.29 -10.23
CA ALA A 50 -10.33 2.64 -8.81
C ALA A 50 -9.88 4.08 -8.56
N TYR A 51 -8.76 4.47 -9.17
CA TYR A 51 -8.23 5.81 -9.02
C TYR A 51 -9.21 6.87 -9.57
N ALA A 52 -9.75 6.62 -10.75
CA ALA A 52 -10.71 7.53 -11.37
C ALA A 52 -11.93 7.71 -10.47
N TRP A 53 -12.45 6.62 -9.92
CA TRP A 53 -13.61 6.67 -9.03
C TRP A 53 -13.30 7.47 -7.76
N ILE A 54 -12.15 7.23 -7.16
CA ILE A 54 -11.74 7.92 -5.93
C ILE A 54 -11.63 9.44 -6.19
N CYS A 55 -11.01 9.83 -7.30
CA CYS A 55 -10.87 11.23 -7.65
C CYS A 55 -12.24 11.87 -7.88
N GLU A 56 -13.15 11.14 -8.51
CA GLU A 56 -14.50 11.62 -8.76
C GLU A 56 -15.26 11.85 -7.46
N GLN A 57 -15.00 11.03 -6.43
CA GLN A 57 -15.63 11.19 -5.12
C GLN A 57 -15.02 12.34 -4.31
N GLY A 58 -13.91 12.92 -4.75
CA GLY A 58 -13.32 14.06 -4.09
C GLY A 58 -12.40 13.73 -2.92
N TYR A 59 -11.98 12.49 -2.77
CA TYR A 59 -11.03 12.13 -1.72
C TYR A 59 -9.64 12.69 -2.01
N LYS A 60 -8.93 13.03 -0.94
CA LYS A 60 -7.58 13.57 -1.06
C LYS A 60 -6.60 12.46 -1.35
N VAL A 61 -5.85 12.58 -2.44
CA VAL A 61 -4.81 11.62 -2.79
C VAL A 61 -3.51 12.06 -2.14
N LEU A 62 -2.91 11.18 -1.36
CA LEU A 62 -1.68 11.47 -0.61
C LEU A 62 -0.42 11.08 -1.39
N SER A 63 -0.53 10.12 -2.31
CA SER A 63 0.60 9.72 -3.16
C SER A 63 0.67 10.61 -4.39
N ASN A 64 1.71 10.41 -5.22
CA ASN A 64 1.83 11.12 -6.50
C ASN A 64 1.02 10.38 -7.56
N GLY A 65 -0.32 10.39 -7.40
CA GLY A 65 -1.18 9.61 -8.27
C GLY A 65 -0.91 8.13 -8.10
N ILE A 66 -1.02 7.38 -9.20
CA ILE A 66 -0.71 5.96 -9.21
C ILE A 66 0.80 5.80 -9.32
N GLU A 67 1.39 5.09 -8.37
CA GLU A 67 2.83 4.82 -8.32
C GLU A 67 3.09 3.34 -8.48
N GLU A 68 4.31 2.96 -8.79
CA GLU A 68 4.68 1.57 -8.97
C GLU A 68 5.87 1.21 -8.12
N LEU A 69 5.88 -0.03 -7.62
CA LEU A 69 6.97 -0.57 -6.84
C LEU A 69 7.36 -1.94 -7.40
N PRO A 70 8.64 -2.33 -7.26
CA PRO A 70 9.12 -3.58 -7.86
C PRO A 70 8.87 -4.81 -6.99
N PHE A 71 7.89 -4.75 -6.09
CA PHE A 71 7.55 -5.92 -5.28
C PHE A 71 6.83 -6.94 -6.13
N TRP A 72 6.99 -8.20 -5.78
CA TRP A 72 6.52 -9.35 -6.54
C TRP A 72 7.18 -9.41 -7.92
N GLU A 73 6.87 -10.45 -8.66
CA GLU A 73 7.58 -10.73 -9.90
C GLU A 73 7.37 -9.65 -10.96
N LYS A 74 6.16 -9.15 -11.06
CA LYS A 74 5.81 -8.16 -12.08
C LYS A 74 5.50 -6.78 -11.53
N GLY A 75 5.76 -6.59 -10.24
CA GLY A 75 5.54 -5.31 -9.62
C GLY A 75 4.13 -5.11 -9.10
N VAL A 76 3.92 -3.98 -8.48
CA VAL A 76 2.63 -3.57 -7.94
C VAL A 76 2.43 -2.10 -8.24
N ALA A 77 1.21 -1.74 -8.63
CA ALA A 77 0.81 -0.35 -8.77
C ALA A 77 -0.06 0.01 -7.58
N PHE A 78 0.05 1.23 -7.09
CA PHE A 78 -0.70 1.65 -5.92
C PHE A 78 -0.95 3.15 -5.91
N PHE A 79 -1.93 3.57 -5.12
CA PHE A 79 -2.09 4.96 -4.72
C PHE A 79 -2.64 4.99 -3.30
N ILE A 80 -2.43 6.11 -2.61
CA ILE A 80 -2.82 6.27 -1.22
C ILE A 80 -3.73 7.48 -1.09
N ILE A 81 -4.82 7.32 -0.33
CA ILE A 81 -5.76 8.41 -0.08
C ILE A 81 -5.88 8.65 1.41
N GLU A 82 -6.49 9.77 1.75
CA GLU A 82 -6.87 10.10 3.12
C GLU A 82 -8.34 9.79 3.33
N GLY A 83 -8.63 8.97 4.32
CA GLY A 83 -10.01 8.67 4.68
C GLY A 83 -10.65 9.77 5.51
N SER A 84 -11.91 9.56 5.87
CA SER A 84 -12.72 10.56 6.57
C SER A 84 -12.16 10.95 7.93
N ASN A 85 -11.42 10.07 8.58
CA ASN A 85 -10.79 10.33 9.87
C ASN A 85 -9.28 10.44 9.75
N LYS A 86 -8.81 10.85 8.58
CA LYS A 86 -7.39 11.04 8.27
C LYS A 86 -6.57 9.75 8.26
N GLU A 87 -7.23 8.60 8.22
CA GLU A 87 -6.52 7.35 8.04
C GLU A 87 -5.98 7.26 6.63
N ARG A 88 -4.86 6.56 6.49
CA ARG A 88 -4.27 6.30 5.18
C ARG A 88 -4.80 5.00 4.64
N ILE A 89 -5.33 5.05 3.43
CA ILE A 89 -5.87 3.87 2.75
C ILE A 89 -5.15 3.73 1.41
N GLU A 90 -4.51 2.60 1.22
CA GLU A 90 -3.83 2.31 -0.03
C GLU A 90 -4.71 1.41 -0.89
N PHE A 91 -4.76 1.71 -2.17
CA PHE A 91 -5.34 0.79 -3.16
C PHE A 91 -4.18 0.26 -3.98
N CYS A 92 -4.14 -1.04 -4.18
CA CYS A 92 -3.04 -1.63 -4.91
C CYS A 92 -3.51 -2.72 -5.86
N GLU A 93 -2.80 -2.83 -6.96
CA GLU A 93 -2.99 -3.90 -7.92
C GLU A 93 -1.65 -4.55 -8.17
N ARG A 94 -1.51 -5.81 -7.76
CA ARG A 94 -0.33 -6.58 -8.03
C ARG A 94 -0.38 -7.03 -9.48
N LYS A 95 0.62 -6.68 -10.26
CA LYS A 95 0.65 -7.00 -11.68
C LYS A 95 0.87 -8.49 -11.88
N GLN A 96 0.16 -9.03 -12.85
CA GLN A 96 0.19 -10.46 -13.14
C GLN A 96 1.03 -10.76 -14.36
#